data_55d8889bbfc8d9ac755dd235974e2103
#
_entry.id   55d8889bbfc8d9ac755dd235974e2103
#
_cell.length_a   1.000
_cell.length_b   1.000
_cell.length_c   1.000
_cell.angle_alpha   90.00
_cell.angle_beta   90.00
_cell.angle_gamma   90.00
#
_symmetry.space_group_name_H-M   'P 1'
#
loop_
_entity.id
_entity.type
_entity.pdbx_description
1 polymer ?
#
loop_
_entity_poly.entity_id
_entity_poly.type
_entity_poly.pdbx_seq_one_letter_code
_entity_poly.pdbx_strand_id
1 'polypeptide(L)'
;DLCWGSATSCGEALFRQLGAAVTVLHGQPDGGRINQGCGSTHLEPLRAAVLSQGAAMGFAFDGDADRMLAVDGRGRVVDGDQILYLWGQALMAEGALPDNRIVATVMSNLGFERAWQARGGVLERTAVGDQYVHAAMEELGAALGGEQSGHILSARHGMSGDGLLTALQVASLVQASGGSLADWLDGSFQPYPQTLVNVTVPDRNRRSDWQACEPLRQAVEQAEAAMAGSGRVLVRSSGTEPLLRVMVEAADQADVDHWSSHLAALADQHLNAA
;
A
#
# COMPACT_ATOMS: atom_id res chain seq x y z
N ASP A 1 -15.48 8.23 1.32
CA ASP A 1 -15.10 9.12 0.20
C ASP A 1 -15.18 8.33 -1.11
N LEU A 2 -16.16 8.68 -1.94
CA LEU A 2 -16.45 7.99 -3.19
C LEU A 2 -15.73 8.61 -4.40
N CYS A 3 -14.83 9.56 -4.15
CA CYS A 3 -13.89 10.13 -5.14
C CYS A 3 -14.56 10.70 -6.41
N TRP A 4 -15.86 11.06 -6.37
CA TRP A 4 -16.66 11.43 -7.56
C TRP A 4 -16.72 10.33 -8.63
N GLY A 5 -16.25 9.12 -8.32
CA GLY A 5 -16.00 8.00 -9.24
C GLY A 5 -17.09 6.94 -9.27
N SER A 6 -16.72 5.73 -9.68
CA SER A 6 -17.64 4.61 -9.91
C SER A 6 -18.34 4.13 -8.62
N ALA A 7 -17.67 4.25 -7.45
CA ALA A 7 -18.26 3.91 -6.15
C ALA A 7 -19.51 4.72 -5.81
N THR A 8 -19.75 5.88 -6.44
CA THR A 8 -20.95 6.70 -6.21
C THR A 8 -22.24 5.98 -6.58
N SER A 9 -22.18 4.98 -7.45
CA SER A 9 -23.36 4.25 -7.93
C SER A 9 -23.99 3.34 -6.86
N CYS A 10 -23.19 2.79 -5.94
CA CYS A 10 -23.65 1.77 -5.01
C CYS A 10 -23.04 1.87 -3.59
N GLY A 11 -21.93 2.56 -3.39
CA GLY A 11 -21.18 2.55 -2.14
C GLY A 11 -22.02 2.98 -0.93
N GLU A 12 -22.73 4.11 -1.01
CA GLU A 12 -23.61 4.56 0.08
C GLU A 12 -24.72 3.55 0.38
N ALA A 13 -25.42 3.09 -0.66
CA ALA A 13 -26.54 2.18 -0.51
C ALA A 13 -26.12 0.85 0.12
N LEU A 14 -24.96 0.34 -0.26
CA LEU A 14 -24.41 -0.91 0.24
C LEU A 14 -24.18 -0.86 1.76
N PHE A 15 -23.50 0.16 2.27
CA PHE A 15 -23.24 0.28 3.71
C PHE A 15 -24.53 0.57 4.50
N ARG A 16 -25.45 1.36 3.98
CA ARG A 16 -26.74 1.63 4.62
C ARG A 16 -27.60 0.35 4.73
N GLN A 17 -27.62 -0.49 3.69
CA GLN A 17 -28.34 -1.78 3.75
C GLN A 17 -27.80 -2.73 4.82
N LEU A 18 -26.52 -2.61 5.15
CA LEU A 18 -25.90 -3.37 6.24
C LEU A 18 -26.10 -2.72 7.62
N GLY A 19 -26.89 -1.64 7.70
CA GLY A 19 -27.23 -0.99 8.97
C GLY A 19 -26.21 0.06 9.43
N ALA A 20 -25.24 0.45 8.61
CA ALA A 20 -24.27 1.46 8.98
C ALA A 20 -24.89 2.88 8.93
N ALA A 21 -24.53 3.74 9.89
CA ALA A 21 -24.74 5.17 9.81
C ALA A 21 -23.66 5.78 8.89
N VAL A 22 -24.04 6.22 7.70
CA VAL A 22 -23.11 6.61 6.64
C VAL A 22 -23.12 8.11 6.42
N THR A 23 -21.94 8.73 6.49
CA THR A 23 -21.65 10.05 5.92
C THR A 23 -20.89 9.88 4.63
N VAL A 24 -21.31 10.54 3.57
CA VAL A 24 -20.71 10.42 2.25
C VAL A 24 -19.96 11.70 1.90
N LEU A 25 -18.70 11.53 1.46
CA LEU A 25 -17.92 12.57 0.82
C LEU A 25 -17.83 12.29 -0.69
N HIS A 26 -17.88 13.35 -1.50
CA HIS A 26 -17.68 13.27 -2.95
C HIS A 26 -18.61 12.24 -3.63
N GLY A 27 -19.89 12.22 -3.18
CA GLY A 27 -20.87 11.17 -3.50
C GLY A 27 -21.66 11.37 -4.79
N GLN A 28 -21.36 12.39 -5.60
CA GLN A 28 -21.99 12.60 -6.90
C GLN A 28 -21.03 12.25 -8.02
N PRO A 29 -21.44 11.50 -9.07
CA PRO A 29 -20.54 11.15 -10.14
C PRO A 29 -20.13 12.41 -10.95
N ASP A 30 -18.83 12.67 -11.02
CA ASP A 30 -18.27 13.78 -11.79
C ASP A 30 -16.88 13.42 -12.33
N GLY A 31 -16.82 12.99 -13.59
CA GLY A 31 -15.56 12.59 -14.23
C GLY A 31 -14.49 13.67 -14.28
N GLY A 32 -14.90 14.95 -14.21
CA GLY A 32 -13.95 16.07 -14.16
C GLY A 32 -13.28 16.27 -12.81
N ARG A 33 -13.77 15.61 -11.76
CA ARG A 33 -13.27 15.76 -10.37
C ARG A 33 -12.63 14.49 -9.80
N ILE A 34 -12.69 13.38 -10.50
CA ILE A 34 -12.09 12.12 -10.05
C ILE A 34 -10.64 12.37 -9.64
N ASN A 35 -10.26 11.90 -8.44
CA ASN A 35 -8.90 12.00 -7.85
C ASN A 35 -8.39 13.45 -7.64
N GLN A 36 -9.25 14.46 -7.70
CA GLN A 36 -8.85 15.85 -7.45
C GLN A 36 -9.03 16.21 -5.98
N GLY A 37 -7.97 16.04 -5.18
CA GLY A 37 -7.97 16.35 -3.75
C GLY A 37 -8.92 15.48 -2.94
N CYS A 38 -9.23 14.28 -3.37
CA CYS A 38 -10.14 13.33 -2.75
C CYS A 38 -9.75 11.88 -3.01
N GLY A 39 -10.47 10.96 -2.39
CA GLY A 39 -10.29 9.53 -2.57
C GLY A 39 -9.01 8.96 -1.95
N SER A 40 -8.63 7.75 -2.36
CA SER A 40 -7.50 7.01 -1.79
C SER A 40 -6.14 7.68 -1.99
N THR A 41 -6.02 8.62 -2.92
CA THR A 41 -4.79 9.39 -3.16
C THR A 41 -4.68 10.68 -2.36
N HIS A 42 -5.78 11.14 -1.71
CA HIS A 42 -5.83 12.37 -0.90
C HIS A 42 -6.77 12.16 0.29
N LEU A 43 -6.22 11.63 1.38
CA LEU A 43 -7.00 11.17 2.55
C LEU A 43 -7.38 12.28 3.53
N GLU A 44 -6.84 13.50 3.39
CA GLU A 44 -7.08 14.61 4.32
C GLU A 44 -8.56 14.94 4.50
N PRO A 45 -9.40 15.00 3.43
CA PRO A 45 -10.84 15.26 3.60
C PRO A 45 -11.54 14.14 4.40
N LEU A 46 -11.19 12.87 4.14
CA LEU A 46 -11.74 11.75 4.88
C LEU A 46 -11.31 11.77 6.35
N ARG A 47 -10.03 12.00 6.64
CA ARG A 47 -9.50 12.10 8.01
C ARG A 47 -10.21 13.21 8.81
N ALA A 48 -10.35 14.39 8.20
CA ALA A 48 -11.05 15.49 8.82
C ALA A 48 -12.53 15.17 9.11
N ALA A 49 -13.21 14.48 8.19
CA ALA A 49 -14.61 14.07 8.39
C ALA A 49 -14.74 13.02 9.49
N VAL A 50 -13.86 11.99 9.53
CA VAL A 50 -13.84 10.96 10.58
C VAL A 50 -13.70 11.61 11.95
N LEU A 51 -12.71 12.48 12.11
CA LEU A 51 -12.45 13.14 13.39
C LEU A 51 -13.57 14.10 13.83
N SER A 52 -14.08 14.93 12.89
CA SER A 52 -15.11 15.92 13.23
C SER A 52 -16.46 15.31 13.55
N GLN A 53 -16.77 14.15 12.98
CA GLN A 53 -18.04 13.46 13.18
C GLN A 53 -17.99 12.33 14.20
N GLY A 54 -16.79 12.00 14.70
CA GLY A 54 -16.60 10.86 15.61
C GLY A 54 -16.96 9.52 14.95
N ALA A 55 -16.69 9.38 13.64
CA ALA A 55 -16.97 8.15 12.93
C ALA A 55 -16.04 7.02 13.41
N ALA A 56 -16.54 5.79 13.50
CA ALA A 56 -15.77 4.64 13.92
C ALA A 56 -14.64 4.29 12.95
N MET A 57 -14.87 4.53 11.65
CA MET A 57 -13.91 4.32 10.57
C MET A 57 -14.35 5.09 9.31
N GLY A 58 -13.43 5.32 8.41
CA GLY A 58 -13.69 5.89 7.09
C GLY A 58 -13.05 5.05 5.99
N PHE A 59 -13.62 5.10 4.79
CA PHE A 59 -13.11 4.41 3.60
C PHE A 59 -13.00 5.39 2.45
N ALA A 60 -11.88 5.41 1.75
CA ALA A 60 -11.64 6.21 0.56
C ALA A 60 -11.34 5.31 -0.63
N PHE A 61 -12.02 5.56 -1.74
CA PHE A 61 -11.84 4.83 -2.99
C PHE A 61 -11.11 5.70 -4.01
N ASP A 62 -10.57 5.10 -5.06
CA ASP A 62 -10.13 5.84 -6.23
C ASP A 62 -11.22 5.92 -7.32
N GLY A 63 -10.87 6.40 -8.50
CA GLY A 63 -11.87 6.74 -9.53
C GLY A 63 -12.70 5.58 -10.04
N ASP A 64 -12.12 4.42 -10.25
CA ASP A 64 -12.78 3.18 -10.69
C ASP A 64 -13.10 2.21 -9.55
N ALA A 65 -12.72 2.60 -8.31
CA ALA A 65 -13.00 1.89 -7.07
C ALA A 65 -12.35 0.49 -6.98
N ASP A 66 -11.26 0.29 -7.69
CA ASP A 66 -10.46 -0.92 -7.59
C ASP A 66 -9.52 -0.91 -6.36
N ARG A 67 -9.31 0.27 -5.75
CA ARG A 67 -8.51 0.50 -4.53
C ARG A 67 -9.36 1.06 -3.41
N MET A 68 -8.96 0.70 -2.19
CA MET A 68 -9.53 1.27 -0.98
C MET A 68 -8.46 1.45 0.10
N LEU A 69 -8.41 2.64 0.68
CA LEU A 69 -7.69 2.90 1.92
C LEU A 69 -8.67 3.26 3.02
N ALA A 70 -8.35 2.85 4.26
CA ALA A 70 -9.19 3.16 5.40
C ALA A 70 -8.55 4.20 6.32
N VAL A 71 -9.40 4.81 7.16
CA VAL A 71 -9.01 5.71 8.25
C VAL A 71 -9.70 5.22 9.51
N ASP A 72 -8.95 5.04 10.59
CA ASP A 72 -9.50 4.64 11.88
C ASP A 72 -10.18 5.82 12.62
N GLY A 73 -10.92 5.54 13.68
CA GLY A 73 -11.62 6.55 14.47
C GLY A 73 -10.72 7.62 15.13
N ARG A 74 -9.40 7.42 15.13
CA ARG A 74 -8.38 8.38 15.59
C ARG A 74 -7.73 9.17 14.46
N GLY A 75 -8.20 8.99 13.22
CA GLY A 75 -7.70 9.69 12.04
C GLY A 75 -6.40 9.12 11.46
N ARG A 76 -5.98 7.92 11.84
CA ARG A 76 -4.78 7.25 11.30
C ARG A 76 -5.15 6.49 10.03
N VAL A 77 -4.25 6.51 9.07
CA VAL A 77 -4.41 5.78 7.81
C VAL A 77 -4.17 4.28 8.04
N VAL A 78 -5.00 3.47 7.41
CA VAL A 78 -4.86 2.02 7.30
C VAL A 78 -4.70 1.72 5.82
N ASP A 79 -3.47 1.45 5.41
CA ASP A 79 -3.13 1.21 4.01
C ASP A 79 -3.29 -0.26 3.59
N GLY A 80 -2.97 -0.57 2.34
CA GLY A 80 -3.11 -1.91 1.80
C GLY A 80 -2.28 -2.97 2.54
N ASP A 81 -1.10 -2.61 3.04
CA ASP A 81 -0.25 -3.55 3.80
C ASP A 81 -0.90 -3.93 5.13
N GLN A 82 -1.50 -2.95 5.81
CA GLN A 82 -2.23 -3.19 7.05
C GLN A 82 -3.52 -3.97 6.81
N ILE A 83 -4.21 -3.70 5.71
CA ILE A 83 -5.40 -4.47 5.29
C ILE A 83 -5.02 -5.93 4.99
N LEU A 84 -3.94 -6.15 4.23
CA LEU A 84 -3.43 -7.50 3.94
C LEU A 84 -3.03 -8.25 5.21
N TYR A 85 -2.33 -7.57 6.13
CA TYR A 85 -1.94 -8.15 7.41
C TYR A 85 -3.14 -8.60 8.25
N LEU A 86 -4.14 -7.77 8.32
CA LEU A 86 -5.37 -8.00 9.05
C LEU A 86 -6.21 -9.13 8.46
N TRP A 87 -6.50 -9.03 7.19
CA TRP A 87 -7.30 -10.05 6.50
C TRP A 87 -6.55 -11.38 6.47
N GLY A 88 -5.24 -11.33 6.27
CA GLY A 88 -4.36 -12.49 6.35
C GLY A 88 -4.42 -13.19 7.71
N GLN A 89 -4.43 -12.44 8.82
CA GLN A 89 -4.58 -13.02 10.16
C GLN A 89 -5.91 -13.75 10.35
N ALA A 90 -7.00 -13.18 9.84
CA ALA A 90 -8.32 -13.81 9.91
C ALA A 90 -8.33 -15.12 9.10
N LEU A 91 -7.84 -15.09 7.86
CA LEU A 91 -7.75 -16.28 7.01
C LEU A 91 -6.81 -17.35 7.60
N MET A 92 -5.71 -16.94 8.22
CA MET A 92 -4.80 -17.86 8.93
C MET A 92 -5.51 -18.55 10.11
N ALA A 93 -6.27 -17.79 10.89
CA ALA A 93 -7.03 -18.34 12.02
C ALA A 93 -8.16 -19.30 11.58
N GLU A 94 -8.73 -19.07 10.39
CA GLU A 94 -9.73 -19.95 9.77
C GLU A 94 -9.11 -21.18 9.07
N GLY A 95 -7.77 -21.25 8.95
CA GLY A 95 -7.07 -22.26 8.15
C GLY A 95 -7.32 -22.10 6.63
N ALA A 96 -7.70 -20.91 6.20
CA ALA A 96 -8.07 -20.57 4.82
C ALA A 96 -6.96 -19.83 4.05
N LEU A 97 -5.75 -19.74 4.60
CA LEU A 97 -4.59 -19.12 3.98
C LEU A 97 -3.51 -20.18 3.68
N PRO A 98 -3.45 -20.74 2.47
CA PRO A 98 -2.47 -21.76 2.11
C PRO A 98 -1.05 -21.31 2.39
N ASP A 99 -0.24 -22.17 3.04
CA ASP A 99 1.15 -21.91 3.45
C ASP A 99 1.35 -20.64 4.27
N ASN A 100 0.26 -20.07 4.83
CA ASN A 100 0.26 -18.75 5.46
C ASN A 100 0.89 -17.67 4.54
N ARG A 101 0.67 -17.81 3.24
CA ARG A 101 1.28 -16.99 2.21
C ARG A 101 0.37 -15.82 1.81
N ILE A 102 0.96 -14.63 1.79
CA ILE A 102 0.39 -13.42 1.19
C ILE A 102 1.29 -13.01 0.03
N VAL A 103 0.70 -12.65 -1.10
CA VAL A 103 1.43 -12.09 -2.24
C VAL A 103 1.32 -10.57 -2.20
N ALA A 104 2.45 -9.86 -2.25
CA ALA A 104 2.48 -8.40 -2.27
C ALA A 104 3.56 -7.88 -3.23
N THR A 105 3.60 -6.58 -3.48
CA THR A 105 4.63 -6.03 -4.37
C THR A 105 5.91 -5.70 -3.59
N VAL A 106 6.99 -5.40 -4.33
CA VAL A 106 8.24 -4.89 -3.75
C VAL A 106 8.07 -3.57 -3.01
N MET A 107 6.93 -2.89 -3.14
CA MET A 107 6.62 -1.65 -2.41
C MET A 107 6.09 -1.90 -0.99
N SER A 108 5.60 -3.10 -0.68
CA SER A 108 5.09 -3.42 0.65
C SER A 108 6.14 -3.27 1.73
N ASN A 109 5.74 -2.74 2.87
CA ASN A 109 6.61 -2.34 3.96
C ASN A 109 7.38 -3.51 4.57
N LEU A 110 8.66 -3.29 4.91
CA LEU A 110 9.50 -4.31 5.53
C LEU A 110 9.00 -4.68 6.95
N GLY A 111 8.41 -3.73 7.67
CA GLY A 111 7.78 -3.99 8.95
C GLY A 111 6.62 -4.99 8.85
N PHE A 112 5.82 -4.91 7.78
CA PHE A 112 4.79 -5.90 7.47
C PHE A 112 5.41 -7.28 7.27
N GLU A 113 6.43 -7.40 6.41
CA GLU A 113 7.10 -8.68 6.15
C GLU A 113 7.65 -9.31 7.43
N ARG A 114 8.36 -8.52 8.25
CA ARG A 114 8.94 -9.00 9.50
C ARG A 114 7.87 -9.48 10.50
N ALA A 115 6.81 -8.72 10.65
CA ALA A 115 5.71 -9.08 11.53
C ALA A 115 4.96 -10.33 11.03
N TRP A 116 4.82 -10.47 9.71
CA TRP A 116 4.18 -11.63 9.11
C TRP A 116 5.04 -12.90 9.28
N GLN A 117 6.36 -12.79 9.04
CA GLN A 117 7.32 -13.87 9.27
C GLN A 117 7.35 -14.30 10.74
N ALA A 118 7.28 -13.35 11.69
CA ALA A 118 7.25 -13.66 13.12
C ALA A 118 6.01 -14.48 13.54
N ARG A 119 4.96 -14.46 12.73
CA ARG A 119 3.74 -15.29 12.90
C ARG A 119 3.81 -16.63 12.15
N GLY A 120 4.93 -16.96 11.52
CA GLY A 120 5.08 -18.15 10.68
C GLY A 120 4.46 -18.00 9.30
N GLY A 121 4.24 -16.78 8.85
CA GLY A 121 3.77 -16.46 7.50
C GLY A 121 4.89 -16.26 6.49
N VAL A 122 4.53 -16.28 5.22
CA VAL A 122 5.40 -16.00 4.08
C VAL A 122 4.84 -14.81 3.32
N LEU A 123 5.66 -13.78 3.08
CA LEU A 123 5.34 -12.67 2.18
C LEU A 123 6.09 -12.89 0.87
N GLU A 124 5.35 -13.19 -0.18
CA GLU A 124 5.90 -13.31 -1.54
C GLU A 124 5.89 -11.97 -2.22
N ARG A 125 7.04 -11.53 -2.76
CA ARG A 125 7.15 -10.21 -3.39
C ARG A 125 7.19 -10.31 -4.90
N THR A 126 6.35 -9.50 -5.55
CA THR A 126 6.31 -9.35 -7.02
C THR A 126 6.82 -7.97 -7.45
N ALA A 127 7.00 -7.78 -8.74
CA ALA A 127 7.10 -6.44 -9.31
C ALA A 127 5.81 -5.64 -9.04
N VAL A 128 5.91 -4.30 -9.14
CA VAL A 128 4.75 -3.40 -8.97
C VAL A 128 3.77 -3.58 -10.13
N GLY A 129 2.52 -3.80 -9.80
CA GLY A 129 1.40 -3.96 -10.73
C GLY A 129 0.51 -5.15 -10.35
N ASP A 130 -0.79 -4.93 -10.37
CA ASP A 130 -1.83 -5.89 -10.05
C ASP A 130 -1.71 -7.20 -10.83
N GLN A 131 -1.35 -7.11 -12.12
CA GLN A 131 -1.12 -8.26 -12.98
C GLN A 131 -0.04 -9.22 -12.47
N TYR A 132 1.01 -8.69 -11.83
CA TYR A 132 2.09 -9.53 -11.28
C TYR A 132 1.65 -10.19 -9.97
N VAL A 133 0.88 -9.47 -9.16
CA VAL A 133 0.28 -10.03 -7.94
C VAL A 133 -0.69 -11.15 -8.32
N HIS A 134 -1.58 -10.89 -9.28
CA HIS A 134 -2.54 -11.87 -9.79
C HIS A 134 -1.85 -13.13 -10.30
N ALA A 135 -0.85 -12.98 -11.20
CA ALA A 135 -0.13 -14.11 -11.77
C ALA A 135 0.58 -14.95 -10.69
N ALA A 136 1.24 -14.30 -9.72
CA ALA A 136 1.89 -15.01 -8.62
C ALA A 136 0.89 -15.70 -7.69
N MET A 137 -0.28 -15.10 -7.44
CA MET A 137 -1.35 -15.75 -6.66
C MET A 137 -1.86 -17.00 -7.34
N GLU A 138 -2.07 -16.98 -8.67
CA GLU A 138 -2.47 -18.17 -9.43
C GLU A 138 -1.39 -19.26 -9.41
N GLU A 139 -0.14 -18.89 -9.67
CA GLU A 139 1.00 -19.83 -9.70
C GLU A 139 1.22 -20.52 -8.35
N LEU A 140 1.09 -19.77 -7.26
CA LEU A 140 1.38 -20.23 -5.89
C LEU A 140 0.14 -20.76 -5.17
N GLY A 141 -1.06 -20.64 -5.77
CA GLY A 141 -2.31 -21.00 -5.10
C GLY A 141 -2.61 -20.12 -3.88
N ALA A 142 -2.15 -18.87 -3.87
CA ALA A 142 -2.33 -17.97 -2.74
C ALA A 142 -3.77 -17.45 -2.66
N ALA A 143 -4.33 -17.39 -1.45
CA ALA A 143 -5.71 -16.93 -1.22
C ALA A 143 -5.86 -15.41 -1.14
N LEU A 144 -4.77 -14.69 -0.83
CA LEU A 144 -4.77 -13.25 -0.59
C LEU A 144 -3.50 -12.61 -1.17
N GLY A 145 -3.67 -11.47 -1.81
CA GLY A 145 -2.58 -10.64 -2.27
C GLY A 145 -3.02 -9.21 -2.51
N GLY A 146 -2.07 -8.32 -2.81
CA GLY A 146 -2.39 -6.94 -3.11
C GLY A 146 -1.20 -5.99 -3.05
N GLU A 147 -1.53 -4.71 -3.00
CA GLU A 147 -0.57 -3.63 -2.99
C GLU A 147 -0.82 -2.67 -1.81
N GLN A 148 0.23 -2.01 -1.35
CA GLN A 148 0.13 -0.94 -0.34
C GLN A 148 -0.86 0.16 -0.74
N SER A 149 -1.05 0.39 -2.04
CA SER A 149 -2.03 1.33 -2.60
C SER A 149 -3.49 1.01 -2.29
N GLY A 150 -3.77 -0.17 -1.73
CA GLY A 150 -5.12 -0.62 -1.39
C GLY A 150 -5.82 -1.45 -2.48
N HIS A 151 -5.10 -1.85 -3.54
CA HIS A 151 -5.59 -2.81 -4.51
C HIS A 151 -5.42 -4.23 -3.95
N ILE A 152 -6.51 -4.82 -3.48
CA ILE A 152 -6.50 -6.11 -2.78
C ILE A 152 -7.22 -7.17 -3.62
N LEU A 153 -6.59 -8.34 -3.75
CA LEU A 153 -7.08 -9.50 -4.46
C LEU A 153 -7.37 -10.62 -3.46
N SER A 154 -8.53 -11.24 -3.60
CA SER A 154 -8.92 -12.39 -2.77
C SER A 154 -9.46 -13.51 -3.65
N ALA A 155 -8.78 -14.65 -3.71
CA ALA A 155 -9.21 -15.80 -4.50
C ALA A 155 -10.61 -16.31 -4.12
N ARG A 156 -11.04 -16.07 -2.88
CA ARG A 156 -12.37 -16.45 -2.39
C ARG A 156 -13.50 -15.61 -3.00
N HIS A 157 -13.23 -14.36 -3.38
CA HIS A 157 -14.25 -13.41 -3.81
C HIS A 157 -14.10 -12.98 -5.28
N GLY A 158 -12.98 -13.28 -5.89
CA GLY A 158 -12.63 -12.90 -7.26
C GLY A 158 -11.21 -12.37 -7.35
N MET A 159 -10.58 -12.57 -8.50
CA MET A 159 -9.18 -12.22 -8.74
C MET A 159 -9.03 -10.81 -9.37
N SER A 160 -9.96 -9.91 -9.09
CA SER A 160 -9.88 -8.49 -9.46
C SER A 160 -9.94 -7.62 -8.22
N GLY A 161 -9.27 -6.48 -8.25
CA GLY A 161 -9.38 -5.48 -7.18
C GLY A 161 -10.81 -4.97 -7.07
N ASP A 162 -11.34 -4.98 -5.85
CA ASP A 162 -12.66 -4.43 -5.52
C ASP A 162 -12.57 -3.71 -4.17
N GLY A 163 -12.50 -2.38 -4.26
CA GLY A 163 -12.37 -1.54 -3.06
C GLY A 163 -13.60 -1.60 -2.17
N LEU A 164 -14.82 -1.73 -2.74
CA LEU A 164 -16.05 -1.86 -1.94
C LEU A 164 -16.08 -3.19 -1.19
N LEU A 165 -15.73 -4.29 -1.82
CA LEU A 165 -15.57 -5.58 -1.17
C LEU A 165 -14.52 -5.51 -0.06
N THR A 166 -13.38 -4.89 -0.33
CA THR A 166 -12.29 -4.73 0.64
C THR A 166 -12.77 -3.93 1.86
N ALA A 167 -13.50 -2.82 1.65
CA ALA A 167 -14.07 -2.02 2.72
C ALA A 167 -15.07 -2.80 3.57
N LEU A 168 -15.95 -3.59 2.94
CA LEU A 168 -16.90 -4.47 3.63
C LEU A 168 -16.17 -5.53 4.45
N GLN A 169 -15.12 -6.11 3.91
CA GLN A 169 -14.33 -7.12 4.60
C GLN A 169 -13.65 -6.54 5.84
N VAL A 170 -13.02 -5.36 5.72
CA VAL A 170 -12.43 -4.65 6.87
C VAL A 170 -13.49 -4.36 7.93
N ALA A 171 -14.65 -3.81 7.54
CA ALA A 171 -15.73 -3.51 8.47
C ALA A 171 -16.25 -4.77 9.18
N SER A 172 -16.40 -5.87 8.45
CA SER A 172 -16.85 -7.16 8.98
C SER A 172 -15.85 -7.75 9.99
N LEU A 173 -14.55 -7.71 9.66
CA LEU A 173 -13.50 -8.21 10.56
C LEU A 173 -13.43 -7.38 11.86
N VAL A 174 -13.53 -6.07 11.76
CA VAL A 174 -13.57 -5.19 12.93
C VAL A 174 -14.80 -5.48 13.79
N GLN A 175 -15.98 -5.62 13.18
CA GLN A 175 -17.21 -5.94 13.89
C GLN A 175 -17.11 -7.30 14.59
N ALA A 176 -16.60 -8.31 13.91
CA ALA A 176 -16.45 -9.66 14.47
C ALA A 176 -15.45 -9.71 15.63
N SER A 177 -14.44 -8.84 15.65
CA SER A 177 -13.47 -8.75 16.75
C SER A 177 -14.06 -8.16 18.04
N GLY A 178 -15.19 -7.46 17.97
CA GLY A 178 -15.78 -6.72 19.08
C GLY A 178 -15.01 -5.47 19.52
N GLY A 179 -13.94 -5.12 18.79
CA GLY A 179 -13.10 -3.94 19.01
C GLY A 179 -13.35 -2.83 17.98
N SER A 180 -12.42 -1.87 17.91
CA SER A 180 -12.41 -0.83 16.90
C SER A 180 -11.28 -1.05 15.89
N LEU A 181 -11.36 -0.39 14.71
CA LEU A 181 -10.25 -0.37 13.75
C LEU A 181 -8.98 0.25 14.38
N ALA A 182 -9.15 1.18 15.32
CA ALA A 182 -8.05 1.79 16.03
C ALA A 182 -7.33 0.81 16.97
N ASP A 183 -8.07 0.01 17.74
CA ASP A 183 -7.49 -1.01 18.62
C ASP A 183 -6.76 -2.07 17.80
N TRP A 184 -7.32 -2.38 16.66
CA TRP A 184 -6.78 -3.32 15.73
C TRP A 184 -5.46 -2.84 15.10
N LEU A 185 -5.41 -1.57 14.69
CA LEU A 185 -4.20 -0.96 14.19
C LEU A 185 -3.09 -0.91 15.27
N ASP A 186 -3.46 -0.65 16.53
CA ASP A 186 -2.52 -0.69 17.67
C ASP A 186 -1.89 -2.08 17.87
N GLY A 187 -2.63 -3.15 17.58
CA GLY A 187 -2.17 -4.54 17.64
C GLY A 187 -1.50 -5.04 16.35
N SER A 188 -1.40 -4.22 15.31
CA SER A 188 -0.79 -4.57 14.03
C SER A 188 0.75 -4.41 14.09
N PHE A 189 1.40 -4.51 12.93
CA PHE A 189 2.81 -4.22 12.82
C PHE A 189 3.09 -2.71 12.86
N GLN A 190 4.30 -2.35 13.25
CA GLN A 190 4.80 -0.98 13.11
C GLN A 190 5.48 -0.83 11.75
N PRO A 191 4.96 0.05 10.88
CA PRO A 191 5.62 0.31 9.61
C PRO A 191 7.04 0.85 9.82
N TYR A 192 7.98 0.35 9.07
CA TYR A 192 9.30 0.94 9.03
C TYR A 192 9.24 2.30 8.33
N PRO A 193 9.99 3.30 8.80
CA PRO A 193 10.20 4.53 8.05
C PRO A 193 10.62 4.24 6.61
N GLN A 194 10.02 4.95 5.66
CA GLN A 194 10.25 4.77 4.23
C GLN A 194 10.27 6.12 3.54
N THR A 195 11.25 6.36 2.67
CA THR A 195 11.31 7.53 1.82
C THR A 195 11.51 7.12 0.37
N LEU A 196 10.68 7.67 -0.52
CA LEU A 196 10.79 7.53 -1.96
C LEU A 196 11.21 8.86 -2.57
N VAL A 197 12.40 8.90 -3.17
CA VAL A 197 12.90 10.06 -3.90
C VAL A 197 12.80 9.80 -5.40
N ASN A 198 12.20 10.75 -6.12
CA ASN A 198 12.12 10.73 -7.57
C ASN A 198 13.26 11.58 -8.14
N VAL A 199 14.19 10.96 -8.85
CA VAL A 199 15.29 11.64 -9.54
C VAL A 199 14.96 11.71 -11.01
N THR A 200 14.95 12.92 -11.59
CA THR A 200 14.72 13.10 -13.02
C THR A 200 15.95 12.65 -13.81
N VAL A 201 15.80 11.62 -14.62
CA VAL A 201 16.84 11.09 -15.51
C VAL A 201 16.24 10.98 -16.91
N PRO A 202 16.46 11.95 -17.80
CA PRO A 202 15.87 11.97 -19.14
C PRO A 202 16.30 10.80 -20.02
N ASP A 203 17.56 10.38 -19.94
CA ASP A 203 18.08 9.27 -20.71
C ASP A 203 17.47 7.94 -20.24
N ARG A 204 16.64 7.36 -21.11
CA ARG A 204 15.94 6.09 -20.82
C ARG A 204 16.90 4.93 -20.60
N ASN A 205 18.00 4.86 -21.34
CA ASN A 205 18.94 3.74 -21.25
C ASN A 205 19.69 3.80 -19.92
N ARG A 206 20.22 4.98 -19.55
CA ARG A 206 20.90 5.19 -18.27
C ARG A 206 19.97 4.90 -17.09
N ARG A 207 18.69 5.29 -17.21
CA ARG A 207 17.69 5.04 -16.18
C ARG A 207 17.34 3.54 -16.06
N SER A 208 17.22 2.84 -17.19
CA SER A 208 16.87 1.42 -17.19
C SER A 208 18.04 0.52 -16.77
N ASP A 209 19.27 0.93 -17.09
CA ASP A 209 20.50 0.21 -16.75
C ASP A 209 21.31 0.98 -15.69
N TRP A 210 20.63 1.46 -14.65
CA TRP A 210 21.26 2.22 -13.57
C TRP A 210 22.37 1.43 -12.85
N GLN A 211 22.29 0.10 -12.86
CA GLN A 211 23.31 -0.77 -12.27
C GLN A 211 24.66 -0.68 -12.98
N ALA A 212 24.71 -0.25 -14.25
CA ALA A 212 25.96 0.04 -14.95
C ALA A 212 26.66 1.31 -14.40
N CYS A 213 25.96 2.13 -13.63
CA CYS A 213 26.54 3.27 -12.93
C CYS A 213 27.25 2.78 -11.66
N GLU A 214 28.55 2.52 -11.76
CA GLU A 214 29.37 1.95 -10.68
C GLU A 214 29.27 2.72 -9.36
N PRO A 215 29.35 4.08 -9.31
CA PRO A 215 29.22 4.82 -8.06
C PRO A 215 27.86 4.62 -7.38
N LEU A 216 26.76 4.59 -8.13
CA LEU A 216 25.43 4.38 -7.58
C LEU A 216 25.24 2.94 -7.10
N ARG A 217 25.70 1.96 -7.88
CA ARG A 217 25.63 0.54 -7.52
C ARG A 217 26.36 0.26 -6.22
N GLN A 218 27.62 0.75 -6.10
CA GLN A 218 28.41 0.58 -4.88
C GLN A 218 27.76 1.24 -3.66
N ALA A 219 27.18 2.42 -3.83
CA ALA A 219 26.49 3.11 -2.74
C ALA A 219 25.22 2.35 -2.29
N VAL A 220 24.49 1.73 -3.20
CA VAL A 220 23.34 0.85 -2.86
C VAL A 220 23.83 -0.34 -2.03
N GLU A 221 24.88 -1.04 -2.46
CA GLU A 221 25.47 -2.16 -1.73
C GLU A 221 25.97 -1.73 -0.33
N GLN A 222 26.57 -0.55 -0.21
CA GLN A 222 27.00 0.02 1.07
C GLN A 222 25.81 0.32 2.00
N ALA A 223 24.73 0.89 1.46
CA ALA A 223 23.52 1.17 2.22
C ALA A 223 22.91 -0.12 2.78
N GLU A 224 22.76 -1.13 1.94
CA GLU A 224 22.20 -2.43 2.35
C GLU A 224 23.08 -3.12 3.41
N ALA A 225 24.41 -3.07 3.23
CA ALA A 225 25.35 -3.62 4.20
C ALA A 225 25.33 -2.86 5.54
N ALA A 226 25.23 -1.52 5.49
CA ALA A 226 25.18 -0.69 6.70
C ALA A 226 23.90 -0.94 7.51
N MET A 227 22.77 -1.09 6.84
CA MET A 227 21.48 -1.38 7.48
C MET A 227 21.36 -2.84 7.97
N ALA A 228 22.30 -3.74 7.58
CA ALA A 228 22.47 -5.09 8.13
C ALA A 228 21.17 -5.91 8.27
N GLY A 229 20.29 -5.85 7.28
CA GLY A 229 19.00 -6.55 7.26
C GLY A 229 17.90 -5.87 8.05
N SER A 230 18.17 -4.72 8.72
CA SER A 230 17.15 -3.85 9.33
C SER A 230 16.58 -2.81 8.35
N GLY A 231 17.04 -2.80 7.11
CA GLY A 231 16.58 -1.92 6.05
C GLY A 231 16.82 -2.52 4.67
N ARG A 232 16.36 -1.82 3.64
CA ARG A 232 16.54 -2.19 2.23
C ARG A 232 16.52 -0.98 1.32
N VAL A 233 17.08 -1.13 0.15
CA VAL A 233 17.04 -0.14 -0.92
C VAL A 233 16.31 -0.73 -2.13
N LEU A 234 15.46 0.08 -2.77
CA LEU A 234 14.83 -0.26 -4.03
C LEU A 234 15.04 0.87 -5.03
N VAL A 235 15.82 0.60 -6.07
CA VAL A 235 16.03 1.55 -7.18
C VAL A 235 15.35 1.01 -8.42
N ARG A 236 14.45 1.79 -9.02
CA ARG A 236 13.71 1.37 -10.21
C ARG A 236 13.42 2.52 -11.17
N SER A 237 13.46 2.22 -12.45
CA SER A 237 12.99 3.14 -13.49
C SER A 237 11.47 3.25 -13.48
N SER A 238 10.92 4.45 -13.66
CA SER A 238 9.50 4.63 -13.97
C SER A 238 9.22 4.17 -15.40
N GLY A 239 8.11 3.45 -15.59
CA GLY A 239 7.69 3.00 -16.93
C GLY A 239 7.12 4.13 -17.79
N THR A 240 6.53 5.15 -17.17
CA THR A 240 5.77 6.22 -17.86
C THR A 240 6.43 7.59 -17.78
N GLU A 241 7.27 7.83 -16.78
CA GLU A 241 7.87 9.13 -16.52
C GLU A 241 9.41 9.06 -16.65
N PRO A 242 10.10 10.17 -16.94
CA PRO A 242 11.56 10.22 -17.02
C PRO A 242 12.20 10.23 -15.61
N LEU A 243 11.76 9.33 -14.74
CA LEU A 243 12.16 9.27 -13.33
C LEU A 243 12.85 7.95 -12.99
N LEU A 244 13.95 8.05 -12.25
CA LEU A 244 14.49 6.97 -11.43
C LEU A 244 13.95 7.12 -10.02
N ARG A 245 13.32 6.08 -9.49
CA ARG A 245 12.73 6.07 -8.16
C ARG A 245 13.69 5.36 -7.22
N VAL A 246 14.15 6.08 -6.21
CA VAL A 246 15.03 5.57 -5.16
C VAL A 246 14.23 5.51 -3.88
N MET A 247 13.93 4.31 -3.40
CA MET A 247 13.27 4.07 -2.14
C MET A 247 14.26 3.50 -1.14
N VAL A 248 14.28 4.07 0.05
CA VAL A 248 15.00 3.55 1.21
C VAL A 248 14.01 3.32 2.33
N GLU A 249 14.12 2.21 2.97
CA GLU A 249 13.29 1.79 4.08
C GLU A 249 14.17 1.14 5.16
N ALA A 250 14.04 1.57 6.39
CA ALA A 250 14.83 1.03 7.51
C ALA A 250 14.08 1.18 8.83
N ALA A 251 14.53 0.43 9.84
CA ALA A 251 14.00 0.52 11.20
C ALA A 251 14.28 1.90 11.85
N ASP A 252 15.38 2.57 11.46
CA ASP A 252 15.77 3.88 11.96
C ASP A 252 15.51 4.96 10.90
N GLN A 253 14.83 6.04 11.29
CA GLN A 253 14.57 7.19 10.42
C GLN A 253 15.87 7.88 9.96
N ALA A 254 16.91 7.91 10.80
CA ALA A 254 18.18 8.53 10.44
C ALA A 254 18.88 7.80 9.29
N ASP A 255 18.78 6.47 9.25
CA ASP A 255 19.28 5.68 8.12
C ASP A 255 18.49 5.98 6.84
N VAL A 256 17.17 6.09 6.94
CA VAL A 256 16.33 6.43 5.79
C VAL A 256 16.68 7.79 5.22
N ASP A 257 16.79 8.81 6.07
CA ASP A 257 17.11 10.18 5.65
C ASP A 257 18.51 10.28 5.04
N HIS A 258 19.50 9.63 5.65
CA HIS A 258 20.87 9.61 5.16
C HIS A 258 20.96 8.93 3.79
N TRP A 259 20.52 7.68 3.70
CA TRP A 259 20.71 6.90 2.48
C TRP A 259 19.82 7.37 1.33
N SER A 260 18.58 7.80 1.58
CA SER A 260 17.72 8.31 0.52
C SER A 260 18.29 9.56 -0.12
N SER A 261 18.82 10.49 0.70
CA SER A 261 19.45 11.72 0.21
C SER A 261 20.76 11.43 -0.53
N HIS A 262 21.59 10.55 0.01
CA HIS A 262 22.88 10.19 -0.58
C HIS A 262 22.72 9.49 -1.94
N LEU A 263 21.86 8.48 -2.02
CA LEU A 263 21.62 7.73 -3.25
C LEU A 263 20.94 8.59 -4.33
N ALA A 264 20.01 9.46 -3.94
CA ALA A 264 19.37 10.38 -4.88
C ALA A 264 20.38 11.39 -5.47
N ALA A 265 21.29 11.92 -4.64
CA ALA A 265 22.33 12.84 -5.09
C ALA A 265 23.31 12.15 -6.06
N LEU A 266 23.72 10.90 -5.77
CA LEU A 266 24.59 10.13 -6.69
C LEU A 266 23.88 9.81 -8.01
N ALA A 267 22.60 9.44 -7.96
CA ALA A 267 21.82 9.20 -9.16
C ALA A 267 21.73 10.45 -10.03
N ASP A 268 21.44 11.61 -9.44
CA ASP A 268 21.38 12.88 -10.16
C ASP A 268 22.73 13.25 -10.76
N GLN A 269 23.81 13.16 -9.98
CA GLN A 269 25.17 13.51 -10.41
C GLN A 269 25.67 12.62 -11.55
N HIS A 270 25.48 11.31 -11.48
CA HIS A 270 26.14 10.37 -12.39
C HIS A 270 25.27 9.92 -13.57
N LEU A 271 23.95 9.88 -13.41
CA LEU A 271 23.06 9.51 -14.52
C LEU A 271 22.70 10.70 -15.41
N ASN A 272 22.85 11.95 -14.92
CA ASN A 272 22.64 13.18 -15.69
C ASN A 272 23.95 13.81 -16.16
N ALA A 273 25.14 13.30 -15.79
CA ALA A 273 26.41 13.75 -16.31
C ALA A 273 26.46 13.57 -17.84
N ALA A 274 26.97 14.58 -18.55
CA ALA A 274 27.05 14.60 -19.99
C ALA A 274 28.00 13.52 -20.54
#